data_03d3ae35f2e7f548309d6aed41df8a36
#
_entry.id   03d3ae35f2e7f548309d6aed41df8a36
#
_cell.length_a   1.000
_cell.length_b   1.000
_cell.length_c   1.000
_cell.angle_alpha   90.00
_cell.angle_beta   90.00
_cell.angle_gamma   90.00
#
_symmetry.space_group_name_H-M   'P 1'
#
loop_
_entity.id
_entity.type
_entity.pdbx_description
1 polymer ?
#
loop_
_entity_poly.entity_id
_entity_poly.type
_entity_poly.pdbx_seq_one_letter_code
_entity_poly.pdbx_strand_id
1 'polypeptide(L)'
;FTTEWGIDGDAHAGKWHRQISLLSADKIAAFNEKGANVIPGAFGENLVVEGFDFRSLPVGTLLRCGDVLLEMTQIGKQCHSHCEIYKKMGDCIMPREGVFARVIEPGTITVGDEMVIEKREGHFPWQAAVITLSDKGAAGQRKDESGPAIAKRLTDSGYEVVEELIIPDDVRVLKQELM
;
A
#
# COMPACT_ATOMS: atom_id res chain seq x y z
N PHE A 1 19.15 -6.90 -3.92
CA PHE A 1 17.78 -6.80 -4.47
C PHE A 1 17.78 -7.23 -5.92
N THR A 2 16.83 -8.08 -6.29
CA THR A 2 16.69 -8.68 -7.62
C THR A 2 15.34 -8.26 -8.22
N THR A 3 15.34 -7.79 -9.47
CA THR A 3 14.15 -7.32 -10.19
C THR A 3 13.06 -8.39 -10.22
N GLU A 4 11.81 -7.99 -9.98
CA GLU A 4 10.61 -8.84 -9.96
C GLU A 4 10.74 -10.07 -9.02
N TRP A 5 11.64 -9.99 -8.02
CA TRP A 5 11.88 -11.09 -7.08
C TRP A 5 11.95 -10.62 -5.63
N GLY A 6 12.72 -9.57 -5.32
CA GLY A 6 12.92 -9.07 -3.97
C GLY A 6 14.35 -9.29 -3.46
N ILE A 7 14.50 -9.63 -2.19
CA ILE A 7 15.80 -9.94 -1.58
C ILE A 7 16.04 -11.45 -1.67
N ASP A 8 17.19 -11.86 -2.24
CA ASP A 8 17.53 -13.27 -2.36
C ASP A 8 17.62 -13.93 -0.98
N GLY A 9 16.90 -15.04 -0.82
CA GLY A 9 16.84 -15.78 0.44
C GLY A 9 15.84 -15.22 1.49
N ASP A 10 15.17 -14.11 1.22
CA ASP A 10 14.14 -13.58 2.10
C ASP A 10 12.81 -14.34 1.93
N ALA A 11 12.04 -14.42 3.02
CA ALA A 11 10.74 -15.11 3.02
C ALA A 11 9.67 -14.42 2.16
N HIS A 12 9.83 -13.14 1.84
CA HIS A 12 8.93 -12.37 0.96
C HIS A 12 9.36 -12.44 -0.50
N ALA A 13 10.55 -13.00 -0.82
CA ALA A 13 11.02 -13.09 -2.19
C ALA A 13 10.09 -13.93 -3.07
N GLY A 14 9.80 -13.45 -4.28
CA GLY A 14 8.95 -14.16 -5.22
C GLY A 14 8.29 -13.27 -6.27
N LYS A 15 7.68 -13.91 -7.27
CA LYS A 15 6.96 -13.23 -8.36
C LYS A 15 5.56 -12.78 -7.90
N TRP A 16 5.52 -11.79 -7.06
CA TRP A 16 4.29 -11.19 -6.54
C TRP A 16 4.53 -9.72 -6.18
N HIS A 17 3.50 -9.01 -5.74
CA HIS A 17 3.58 -7.57 -5.52
C HIS A 17 4.15 -7.16 -4.14
N ARG A 18 4.33 -8.09 -3.19
CA ARG A 18 4.82 -7.79 -1.83
C ARG A 18 6.21 -8.39 -1.61
N GLN A 19 7.15 -8.04 -2.50
CA GLN A 19 8.52 -8.55 -2.47
C GLN A 19 9.36 -7.95 -1.36
N ILE A 20 9.09 -6.68 -1.02
CA ILE A 20 9.78 -5.91 0.01
C ILE A 20 8.74 -5.32 0.95
N SER A 21 9.00 -5.41 2.23
CA SER A 21 8.19 -4.76 3.26
C SER A 21 8.94 -3.59 3.88
N LEU A 22 8.28 -2.43 3.99
CA LEU A 22 8.85 -1.20 4.53
C LEU A 22 8.02 -0.72 5.72
N LEU A 23 8.68 -0.08 6.68
CA LEU A 23 8.04 0.55 7.82
C LEU A 23 8.76 1.83 8.20
N SER A 24 8.01 2.87 8.60
CA SER A 24 8.59 4.11 9.09
C SER A 24 9.20 3.93 10.48
N ALA A 25 10.43 4.41 10.67
CA ALA A 25 11.09 4.45 11.97
C ALA A 25 10.28 5.25 13.00
N ASP A 26 9.65 6.35 12.59
CA ASP A 26 8.81 7.19 13.46
C ASP A 26 7.59 6.42 13.98
N LYS A 27 6.99 5.56 13.14
CA LYS A 27 5.85 4.72 13.55
C LYS A 27 6.28 3.63 14.53
N ILE A 28 7.49 3.07 14.37
CA ILE A 28 8.08 2.12 15.33
C ILE A 28 8.36 2.83 16.65
N ALA A 29 8.97 4.03 16.62
CA ALA A 29 9.25 4.83 17.80
C ALA A 29 7.98 5.15 18.59
N ALA A 30 6.95 5.67 17.91
CA ALA A 30 5.65 5.96 18.54
C ALA A 30 4.96 4.71 19.12
N PHE A 31 5.18 3.54 18.52
CA PHE A 31 4.68 2.27 19.05
C PHE A 31 5.45 1.82 20.28
N ASN A 32 6.78 2.07 20.30
CA ASN A 32 7.63 1.79 21.46
C ASN A 32 7.32 2.69 22.66
N GLU A 33 6.96 3.94 22.44
CA GLU A 33 6.48 4.85 23.50
C GLU A 33 5.25 4.30 24.22
N LYS A 34 4.43 3.47 23.54
CA LYS A 34 3.30 2.76 24.15
C LYS A 34 3.70 1.47 24.91
N GLY A 35 4.99 1.19 25.03
CA GLY A 35 5.53 0.05 25.76
C GLY A 35 5.74 -1.23 24.94
N ALA A 36 5.74 -1.12 23.61
CA ALA A 36 5.93 -2.29 22.75
C ALA A 36 7.32 -2.91 22.88
N ASN A 37 8.38 -2.08 23.00
CA ASN A 37 9.79 -2.48 23.08
C ASN A 37 10.20 -3.41 21.93
N VAL A 38 9.80 -3.05 20.71
CA VAL A 38 10.17 -3.77 19.47
C VAL A 38 11.46 -3.20 18.90
N ILE A 39 12.23 -4.05 18.26
CA ILE A 39 13.46 -3.69 17.55
C ILE A 39 13.22 -3.79 16.04
N PRO A 40 14.05 -3.17 15.18
CA PRO A 40 13.96 -3.35 13.73
C PRO A 40 13.93 -4.83 13.34
N GLY A 41 13.07 -5.19 12.40
CA GLY A 41 12.82 -6.57 11.98
C GLY A 41 11.71 -7.29 12.74
N ALA A 42 11.22 -6.74 13.87
CA ALA A 42 10.25 -7.41 14.72
C ALA A 42 8.89 -7.65 14.05
N PHE A 43 8.51 -6.86 13.07
CA PHE A 43 7.27 -7.00 12.29
C PHE A 43 7.47 -7.82 11.00
N GLY A 44 8.71 -8.27 10.73
CA GLY A 44 9.11 -8.89 9.48
C GLY A 44 9.33 -7.88 8.36
N GLU A 45 9.60 -6.63 8.70
CA GLU A 45 9.95 -5.60 7.73
C GLU A 45 11.39 -5.78 7.23
N ASN A 46 11.59 -5.56 5.91
CA ASN A 46 12.90 -5.60 5.29
C ASN A 46 13.64 -4.28 5.43
N LEU A 47 12.92 -3.16 5.34
CA LEU A 47 13.49 -1.82 5.42
C LEU A 47 12.76 -0.99 6.48
N VAL A 48 13.55 -0.34 7.34
CA VAL A 48 13.09 0.71 8.27
C VAL A 48 13.64 2.04 7.77
N VAL A 49 12.75 3.02 7.53
CA VAL A 49 13.13 4.29 6.90
C VAL A 49 12.70 5.45 7.80
N GLU A 50 13.62 6.39 8.05
CA GLU A 50 13.36 7.62 8.78
C GLU A 50 12.78 8.70 7.87
N GLY A 51 11.95 9.57 8.43
CA GLY A 51 11.44 10.76 7.74
C GLY A 51 10.39 10.48 6.66
N PHE A 52 9.90 9.25 6.55
CA PHE A 52 8.86 8.88 5.58
C PHE A 52 7.53 8.58 6.28
N ASP A 53 6.48 9.30 5.89
CA ASP A 53 5.10 8.87 6.11
C ASP A 53 4.59 8.16 4.86
N PHE A 54 4.86 6.88 4.77
CA PHE A 54 4.49 6.07 3.60
C PHE A 54 2.99 6.07 3.31
N ARG A 55 2.13 6.24 4.33
CA ARG A 55 0.68 6.29 4.13
C ARG A 55 0.20 7.52 3.38
N SER A 56 0.97 8.59 3.40
CA SER A 56 0.67 9.81 2.65
C SER A 56 1.00 9.68 1.16
N LEU A 57 1.70 8.61 0.77
CA LEU A 57 2.12 8.37 -0.60
C LEU A 57 1.13 7.41 -1.29
N PRO A 58 0.72 7.69 -2.54
CA PRO A 58 -0.14 6.80 -3.28
C PRO A 58 0.59 5.49 -3.67
N VAL A 59 -0.16 4.41 -3.78
CA VAL A 59 0.32 3.17 -4.41
C VAL A 59 0.79 3.50 -5.82
N GLY A 60 1.88 2.86 -6.28
CA GLY A 60 2.57 3.20 -7.53
C GLY A 60 3.70 4.23 -7.34
N THR A 61 3.88 4.82 -6.14
CA THR A 61 5.02 5.70 -5.88
C THR A 61 6.34 4.95 -6.08
N LEU A 62 7.26 5.58 -6.80
CA LEU A 62 8.63 5.08 -6.99
C LEU A 62 9.53 5.61 -5.87
N LEU A 63 10.28 4.71 -5.25
CA LEU A 63 11.22 5.00 -4.19
C LEU A 63 12.61 4.55 -4.61
N ARG A 64 13.54 5.50 -4.71
CA ARG A 64 14.96 5.24 -4.99
C ARG A 64 15.72 5.19 -3.67
N CYS A 65 16.51 4.13 -3.48
CA CYS A 65 17.45 4.03 -2.37
C CYS A 65 18.73 3.35 -2.87
N GLY A 66 19.85 4.04 -2.84
CA GLY A 66 21.05 3.59 -3.52
C GLY A 66 20.80 3.31 -4.99
N ASP A 67 21.22 2.14 -5.48
CA ASP A 67 20.98 1.71 -6.87
C ASP A 67 19.57 1.11 -7.07
N VAL A 68 18.86 0.79 -6.00
CA VAL A 68 17.58 0.06 -6.06
C VAL A 68 16.44 1.03 -6.32
N LEU A 69 15.58 0.69 -7.28
CA LEU A 69 14.28 1.32 -7.46
C LEU A 69 13.16 0.37 -7.04
N LEU A 70 12.35 0.84 -6.13
CA LEU A 70 11.16 0.15 -5.63
C LEU A 70 9.89 0.85 -6.12
N GLU A 71 8.84 0.10 -6.36
CA GLU A 71 7.49 0.63 -6.58
C GLU A 71 6.58 0.18 -5.45
N MET A 72 5.94 1.14 -4.78
CA MET A 72 4.94 0.84 -3.76
C MET A 72 3.75 0.14 -4.38
N THR A 73 3.37 -1.01 -3.83
CA THR A 73 2.30 -1.85 -4.39
C THR A 73 1.11 -2.03 -3.46
N GLN A 74 1.30 -1.79 -2.17
CA GLN A 74 0.24 -1.95 -1.19
C GLN A 74 0.57 -1.19 0.11
N ILE A 75 -0.46 -0.61 0.73
CA ILE A 75 -0.40 -0.05 2.09
C ILE A 75 -1.22 -0.95 3.01
N GLY A 76 -0.61 -1.35 4.13
CA GLY A 76 -1.23 -2.25 5.10
C GLY A 76 -1.38 -3.69 4.62
N LYS A 77 -1.72 -4.56 5.55
CA LYS A 77 -2.07 -5.96 5.26
C LYS A 77 -3.01 -6.51 6.33
N GLN A 78 -3.87 -7.45 5.96
CA GLN A 78 -4.58 -8.25 6.96
C GLN A 78 -3.66 -9.37 7.46
N CYS A 79 -3.53 -9.48 8.78
CA CYS A 79 -2.84 -10.61 9.40
C CYS A 79 -3.83 -11.76 9.62
N HIS A 80 -3.48 -12.95 9.16
CA HIS A 80 -4.31 -14.16 9.33
C HIS A 80 -4.30 -14.69 10.77
N SER A 81 -3.25 -14.36 11.53
CA SER A 81 -3.10 -14.76 12.92
C SER A 81 -2.44 -13.64 13.74
N HIS A 82 -2.75 -13.59 15.02
CA HIS A 82 -2.13 -12.64 15.94
C HIS A 82 -0.74 -13.14 16.33
N CYS A 83 0.29 -12.34 16.00
CA CYS A 83 1.67 -12.60 16.41
C CYS A 83 1.90 -12.20 17.88
N GLU A 84 3.10 -12.47 18.40
CA GLU A 84 3.44 -12.16 19.80
C GLU A 84 3.34 -10.65 20.12
N ILE A 85 3.65 -9.78 19.15
CA ILE A 85 3.48 -8.33 19.31
C ILE A 85 2.01 -7.99 19.56
N TYR A 86 1.11 -8.54 18.75
CA TYR A 86 -0.32 -8.31 18.91
C TYR A 86 -0.82 -8.86 20.24
N LYS A 87 -0.38 -10.06 20.65
CA LYS A 87 -0.76 -10.65 21.95
C LYS A 87 -0.32 -9.79 23.12
N LYS A 88 0.91 -9.23 23.05
CA LYS A 88 1.47 -8.36 24.08
C LYS A 88 0.77 -7.00 24.16
N MET A 89 0.53 -6.38 23.02
CA MET A 89 0.08 -4.98 22.93
C MET A 89 -1.43 -4.83 22.71
N GLY A 90 -2.14 -5.90 22.32
CA GLY A 90 -3.53 -5.83 21.86
C GLY A 90 -3.68 -5.11 20.49
N ASP A 91 -2.57 -4.72 19.87
CA ASP A 91 -2.52 -3.95 18.63
C ASP A 91 -1.24 -4.28 17.84
N CYS A 92 -1.23 -3.91 16.54
CA CYS A 92 -0.05 -4.00 15.69
C CYS A 92 -0.09 -2.89 14.63
N ILE A 93 1.06 -2.27 14.38
CA ILE A 93 1.16 -1.18 13.39
C ILE A 93 1.28 -1.71 11.95
N MET A 94 1.81 -2.90 11.72
CA MET A 94 2.03 -3.45 10.37
C MET A 94 0.77 -3.51 9.50
N PRO A 95 -0.44 -3.85 10.02
CA PRO A 95 -1.66 -3.82 9.23
C PRO A 95 -2.06 -2.44 8.71
N ARG A 96 -1.61 -1.38 9.37
CA ARG A 96 -2.00 0.00 9.04
C ARG A 96 -0.87 0.81 8.40
N GLU A 97 0.34 0.64 8.93
CA GLU A 97 1.51 1.48 8.60
C GLU A 97 2.53 0.75 7.71
N GLY A 98 2.46 -0.58 7.66
CA GLY A 98 3.36 -1.36 6.81
C GLY A 98 3.06 -1.13 5.34
N VAL A 99 4.11 -0.98 4.54
CA VAL A 99 4.03 -0.78 3.10
C VAL A 99 4.77 -1.91 2.40
N PHE A 100 4.27 -2.28 1.23
CA PHE A 100 4.89 -3.30 0.40
C PHE A 100 5.29 -2.70 -0.94
N ALA A 101 6.38 -3.22 -1.49
CA ALA A 101 6.91 -2.79 -2.77
C ALA A 101 7.41 -3.98 -3.59
N ARG A 102 7.56 -3.77 -4.88
CA ARG A 102 8.28 -4.65 -5.79
C ARG A 102 9.57 -3.97 -6.26
N VAL A 103 10.56 -4.77 -6.63
CA VAL A 103 11.83 -4.29 -7.16
C VAL A 103 11.71 -4.04 -8.65
N ILE A 104 11.88 -2.79 -9.07
CA ILE A 104 11.89 -2.37 -10.48
C ILE A 104 13.31 -2.40 -11.04
N GLU A 105 14.27 -1.83 -10.31
CA GLU A 105 15.69 -1.86 -10.66
C GLU A 105 16.48 -2.54 -9.54
N PRO A 106 17.32 -3.51 -9.88
CA PRO A 106 18.09 -4.26 -8.91
C PRO A 106 19.27 -3.45 -8.39
N GLY A 107 19.85 -3.89 -7.29
CA GLY A 107 21.04 -3.25 -6.73
C GLY A 107 21.23 -3.62 -5.27
N THR A 108 21.99 -2.77 -4.59
CA THR A 108 22.30 -2.91 -3.16
C THR A 108 21.82 -1.69 -2.41
N ILE A 109 21.24 -1.91 -1.24
CA ILE A 109 20.92 -0.87 -0.24
C ILE A 109 21.78 -1.14 0.97
N THR A 110 22.44 -0.09 1.45
CA THR A 110 23.27 -0.12 2.65
C THR A 110 22.62 0.70 3.75
N VAL A 111 22.80 0.31 5.00
CA VAL A 111 22.30 1.10 6.13
C VAL A 111 22.92 2.51 6.08
N GLY A 112 22.06 3.51 6.09
CA GLY A 112 22.43 4.93 5.96
C GLY A 112 22.26 5.50 4.55
N ASP A 113 21.90 4.68 3.56
CA ASP A 113 21.53 5.20 2.23
C ASP A 113 20.26 6.03 2.34
N GLU A 114 20.23 7.14 1.61
CA GLU A 114 19.07 8.02 1.53
C GLU A 114 18.00 7.41 0.61
N MET A 115 16.75 7.43 1.09
CA MET A 115 15.59 7.08 0.26
C MET A 115 14.91 8.35 -0.23
N VAL A 116 14.60 8.42 -1.54
CA VAL A 116 13.92 9.55 -2.16
C VAL A 116 12.77 9.09 -3.04
N ILE A 117 11.76 9.95 -3.20
CA ILE A 117 10.68 9.73 -4.18
C ILE A 117 11.23 10.06 -5.56
N GLU A 118 11.26 9.07 -6.44
CA GLU A 118 11.67 9.26 -7.83
C GLU A 118 10.43 9.56 -8.69
N LYS A 119 10.52 10.62 -9.51
CA LYS A 119 9.51 10.94 -10.52
C LYS A 119 10.03 10.53 -11.89
N ARG A 120 9.22 9.76 -12.64
CA ARG A 120 9.53 9.37 -14.02
C ARG A 120 8.44 9.87 -14.95
N GLU A 121 8.85 10.36 -16.11
CA GLU A 121 7.92 10.73 -17.16
C GLU A 121 7.09 9.51 -17.58
N GLY A 122 5.78 9.69 -17.68
CA GLY A 122 4.85 8.61 -18.01
C GLY A 122 4.55 7.59 -16.87
N HIS A 123 5.14 7.78 -15.69
CA HIS A 123 4.81 6.99 -14.51
C HIS A 123 3.92 7.78 -13.57
N PHE A 124 2.74 7.27 -13.30
CA PHE A 124 1.76 7.87 -12.41
C PHE A 124 1.35 6.87 -11.33
N PRO A 125 1.03 7.35 -10.12
CA PRO A 125 0.43 6.51 -9.09
C PRO A 125 -0.83 5.81 -9.59
N TRP A 126 -1.14 4.67 -9.03
CA TRP A 126 -2.30 3.89 -9.44
C TRP A 126 -3.59 4.63 -9.11
N GLN A 127 -4.40 4.81 -10.13
CA GLN A 127 -5.73 5.42 -10.05
C GLN A 127 -6.82 4.35 -10.04
N ALA A 128 -7.95 4.68 -9.44
CA ALA A 128 -9.12 3.82 -9.41
C ALA A 128 -10.39 4.63 -9.71
N ALA A 129 -11.31 4.04 -10.44
CA ALA A 129 -12.69 4.50 -10.52
C ALA A 129 -13.61 3.51 -9.78
N VAL A 130 -14.65 4.01 -9.14
CA VAL A 130 -15.65 3.21 -8.45
C VAL A 130 -16.98 3.34 -9.18
N ILE A 131 -17.49 2.22 -9.68
CA ILE A 131 -18.77 2.19 -10.39
C ILE A 131 -19.73 1.30 -9.61
N THR A 132 -20.82 1.88 -9.10
CA THR A 132 -21.92 1.15 -8.46
C THR A 132 -23.03 0.88 -9.48
N LEU A 133 -23.34 -0.39 -9.70
CA LEU A 133 -24.46 -0.82 -10.56
C LEU A 133 -25.72 -0.92 -9.70
N SER A 134 -26.69 -0.04 -9.94
CA SER A 134 -27.95 -0.03 -9.20
C SER A 134 -29.03 0.81 -9.89
N ASP A 135 -30.08 0.19 -10.38
CA ASP A 135 -31.24 0.89 -10.98
C ASP A 135 -31.86 1.90 -10.03
N LYS A 136 -32.07 1.51 -8.78
CA LYS A 136 -32.68 2.40 -7.75
C LYS A 136 -31.72 3.51 -7.33
N GLY A 137 -30.41 3.23 -7.29
CA GLY A 137 -29.39 4.24 -6.99
C GLY A 137 -29.30 5.26 -8.10
N ALA A 138 -29.20 4.83 -9.35
CA ALA A 138 -29.15 5.69 -10.52
C ALA A 138 -30.43 6.56 -10.69
N ALA A 139 -31.57 6.03 -10.29
CA ALA A 139 -32.87 6.78 -10.26
C ALA A 139 -33.01 7.69 -9.02
N GLY A 140 -32.03 7.77 -8.12
CA GLY A 140 -32.11 8.57 -6.89
C GLY A 140 -33.08 8.04 -5.82
N GLN A 141 -33.61 6.83 -5.99
CA GLN A 141 -34.56 6.19 -5.10
C GLN A 141 -33.88 5.48 -3.90
N ARG A 142 -32.61 5.29 -3.95
CA ARG A 142 -31.80 4.67 -2.90
C ARG A 142 -30.45 5.36 -2.80
N LYS A 143 -30.04 5.67 -1.57
CA LYS A 143 -28.70 6.17 -1.30
C LYS A 143 -27.67 5.07 -1.56
N ASP A 144 -26.61 5.39 -2.29
CA ASP A 144 -25.48 4.49 -2.42
C ASP A 144 -24.61 4.58 -1.16
N GLU A 145 -24.43 3.45 -0.50
CA GLU A 145 -23.52 3.29 0.63
C GLU A 145 -22.28 2.46 0.24
N SER A 146 -22.36 1.72 -0.86
CA SER A 146 -21.32 0.80 -1.32
C SER A 146 -20.19 1.55 -2.01
N GLY A 147 -20.50 2.43 -2.95
CA GLY A 147 -19.52 3.23 -3.70
C GLY A 147 -18.61 4.03 -2.77
N PRO A 148 -19.16 4.91 -1.90
CA PRO A 148 -18.36 5.67 -0.95
C PRO A 148 -17.53 4.81 0.01
N ALA A 149 -18.06 3.66 0.44
CA ALA A 149 -17.33 2.74 1.31
C ALA A 149 -16.12 2.11 0.59
N ILE A 150 -16.29 1.74 -0.68
CA ILE A 150 -15.22 1.21 -1.53
C ILE A 150 -14.20 2.31 -1.84
N ALA A 151 -14.65 3.50 -2.23
CA ALA A 151 -13.81 4.65 -2.52
C ALA A 151 -12.93 5.00 -1.32
N LYS A 152 -13.53 5.09 -0.13
CA LYS A 152 -12.78 5.30 1.10
C LYS A 152 -11.72 4.22 1.32
N ARG A 153 -12.06 2.94 1.15
CA ARG A 153 -11.14 1.83 1.33
C ARG A 153 -9.97 1.86 0.33
N LEU A 154 -10.23 2.24 -0.92
CA LEU A 154 -9.21 2.42 -1.95
C LEU A 154 -8.27 3.58 -1.56
N THR A 155 -8.81 4.72 -1.16
CA THR A 155 -8.03 5.87 -0.69
C THR A 155 -7.19 5.52 0.53
N ASP A 156 -7.77 4.82 1.52
CA ASP A 156 -7.03 4.33 2.70
C ASP A 156 -5.91 3.33 2.33
N SER A 157 -6.01 2.70 1.16
CA SER A 157 -5.01 1.78 0.60
C SER A 157 -4.00 2.47 -0.35
N GLY A 158 -4.07 3.79 -0.50
CA GLY A 158 -3.12 4.59 -1.28
C GLY A 158 -3.44 4.70 -2.78
N TYR A 159 -4.63 4.31 -3.21
CA TYR A 159 -5.10 4.61 -4.57
C TYR A 159 -5.65 6.04 -4.65
N GLU A 160 -5.43 6.70 -5.76
CA GLU A 160 -6.14 7.92 -6.13
C GLU A 160 -7.49 7.54 -6.73
N VAL A 161 -8.60 7.81 -6.03
CA VAL A 161 -9.93 7.61 -6.60
C VAL A 161 -10.27 8.82 -7.45
N VAL A 162 -10.25 8.63 -8.77
CA VAL A 162 -10.45 9.70 -9.74
C VAL A 162 -11.91 9.89 -10.14
N GLU A 163 -12.76 8.89 -9.90
CA GLU A 163 -14.16 8.94 -10.26
C GLU A 163 -15.01 7.99 -9.41
N GLU A 164 -16.22 8.46 -9.05
CA GLU A 164 -17.26 7.67 -8.41
C GLU A 164 -18.56 7.84 -9.20
N LEU A 165 -19.11 6.73 -9.71
CA LEU A 165 -20.31 6.70 -10.52
C LEU A 165 -21.36 5.75 -9.95
N ILE A 166 -22.63 6.13 -10.12
CA ILE A 166 -23.77 5.22 -9.93
C ILE A 166 -24.50 5.14 -11.27
N ILE A 167 -24.59 3.96 -11.85
CA ILE A 167 -25.22 3.73 -13.13
C ILE A 167 -26.29 2.62 -13.03
N PRO A 168 -27.28 2.59 -13.95
CA PRO A 168 -28.21 1.48 -14.03
C PRO A 168 -27.52 0.14 -14.22
N ASP A 169 -28.16 -0.94 -13.79
CA ASP A 169 -27.70 -2.31 -14.01
C ASP A 169 -27.92 -2.75 -15.48
N ASP A 170 -27.28 -2.02 -16.40
CA ASP A 170 -27.33 -2.22 -17.84
C ASP A 170 -25.90 -2.35 -18.41
N VAL A 171 -25.61 -3.48 -19.03
CA VAL A 171 -24.30 -3.78 -19.62
C VAL A 171 -23.89 -2.79 -20.71
N ARG A 172 -24.81 -2.15 -21.40
CA ARG A 172 -24.51 -1.17 -22.45
C ARG A 172 -24.03 0.14 -21.84
N VAL A 173 -24.70 0.57 -20.74
CA VAL A 173 -24.28 1.77 -19.99
C VAL A 173 -22.91 1.53 -19.38
N LEU A 174 -22.69 0.39 -18.71
CA LEU A 174 -21.39 0.03 -18.16
C LEU A 174 -20.28 0.04 -19.22
N LYS A 175 -20.55 -0.50 -20.41
CA LYS A 175 -19.56 -0.47 -21.50
C LYS A 175 -19.22 0.94 -21.99
N GLN A 176 -20.18 1.86 -21.96
CA GLN A 176 -19.95 3.26 -22.35
C GLN A 176 -19.03 3.98 -21.35
N GLU A 177 -19.24 3.74 -20.05
CA GLU A 177 -18.42 4.35 -19.00
C GLU A 177 -17.00 3.76 -18.93
N LEU A 178 -16.76 2.57 -19.44
CA LEU A 178 -15.45 1.92 -19.46
C LEU A 178 -14.63 2.22 -20.74
N MET A 179 -15.13 3.01 -21.69
CA MET A 179 -14.43 3.34 -22.94
C MET A 179 -13.92 4.79 -22.94
#